data_7364cc25ad29a351546a74048d5fddfa
#
_entry.id   7364cc25ad29a351546a74048d5fddfa
#
_cell.length_a   1.000
_cell.length_b   1.000
_cell.length_c   1.000
_cell.angle_alpha   90.00
_cell.angle_beta   90.00
_cell.angle_gamma   90.00
#
_symmetry.space_group_name_H-M   'P 1'
#
loop_
_entity.id
_entity.type
_entity.pdbx_description
1 polymer ?
#
loop_
_entity_poly.entity_id
_entity_poly.type
_entity_poly.pdbx_seq_one_letter_code
_entity_poly.pdbx_strand_id
1 'polypeptide(L)'
;LNEPAEHKLTIRFGEGLIGEVAKNTRSLSSADAAKHPKFAYKAELGEDAYHAFLGVPLIRWNRAIGVLVVQKKEVHEYSQTEIEILETVAMVLSGVFSSEEVSNYKKTLIKERGLTARERIKGISLSKGYGLGQAIIHRRRQAVSKIFAEDKEKELQRLETAHRQMNADLDEKLNATKLGIGEHVDILDAYRMFAKDKGWYKKIADNVNSGLTAEAAVERAYEDMWNRLSATNDQYLKERLHDLRDVADRLQNYLSGDYCRACEVVNSRDIVVVAQTMGPADLMDYDYNKIRGLIIEDGTPTMHVAIVAKALNIPGIAKIKGVFNDIKTGDNL
;
A
#
# COMPACT_ATOMS: atom_id res chain seq x y z
N LEU A 1 -39.62 13.18 -13.72
CA LEU A 1 -38.30 13.06 -13.12
C LEU A 1 -38.45 13.59 -11.70
N ASN A 2 -38.48 12.67 -10.72
CA ASN A 2 -38.45 13.04 -9.31
C ASN A 2 -37.09 13.74 -9.03
N GLU A 3 -37.09 14.73 -8.12
CA GLU A 3 -35.87 15.36 -7.68
C GLU A 3 -34.87 14.27 -7.27
N PRO A 4 -33.61 14.38 -7.74
CA PRO A 4 -32.62 13.38 -7.42
C PRO A 4 -32.41 13.32 -5.90
N ALA A 5 -32.52 12.13 -5.33
CA ALA A 5 -32.17 11.86 -3.94
C ALA A 5 -30.65 11.95 -3.74
N GLU A 6 -30.04 13.01 -4.31
CA GLU A 6 -28.61 13.26 -4.22
C GLU A 6 -28.21 13.38 -2.75
N HIS A 7 -27.28 12.52 -2.34
CA HIS A 7 -26.58 12.53 -1.03
C HIS A 7 -27.38 12.05 0.21
N LYS A 8 -28.58 11.51 0.07
CA LYS A 8 -29.36 11.05 1.23
C LYS A 8 -29.21 9.57 1.57
N LEU A 9 -28.65 8.78 0.66
CA LEU A 9 -28.59 7.33 0.85
C LEU A 9 -27.15 6.79 0.74
N THR A 10 -26.77 5.96 1.69
CA THR A 10 -25.49 5.23 1.65
C THR A 10 -25.77 3.73 1.52
N ILE A 11 -25.19 3.10 0.51
CA ILE A 11 -25.24 1.66 0.28
C ILE A 11 -23.85 1.08 0.63
N ARG A 12 -23.84 0.04 1.46
CA ARG A 12 -22.57 -0.64 1.82
C ARG A 12 -22.18 -1.64 0.74
N PHE A 13 -20.87 -1.87 0.58
CA PHE A 13 -20.37 -2.95 -0.28
C PHE A 13 -21.00 -4.30 0.12
N GLY A 14 -21.65 -4.97 -0.83
CA GLY A 14 -22.37 -6.22 -0.60
C GLY A 14 -23.82 -6.05 -0.10
N GLU A 15 -24.32 -4.84 0.08
CA GLU A 15 -25.69 -4.55 0.47
C GLU A 15 -26.57 -4.31 -0.78
N GLY A 16 -27.60 -5.14 -0.96
CA GLY A 16 -28.47 -5.06 -2.12
C GLY A 16 -27.78 -5.42 -3.44
N LEU A 17 -28.49 -5.24 -4.56
CA LEU A 17 -27.96 -5.57 -5.89
C LEU A 17 -26.81 -4.67 -6.29
N ILE A 18 -26.91 -3.38 -6.01
CA ILE A 18 -25.85 -2.39 -6.30
C ILE A 18 -24.58 -2.69 -5.50
N GLY A 19 -24.71 -2.93 -4.19
CA GLY A 19 -23.57 -3.27 -3.34
C GLY A 19 -22.90 -4.59 -3.71
N GLU A 20 -23.67 -5.55 -4.23
CA GLU A 20 -23.13 -6.83 -4.73
C GLU A 20 -22.31 -6.64 -6.01
N VAL A 21 -22.79 -5.83 -6.96
CA VAL A 21 -22.03 -5.46 -8.17
C VAL A 21 -20.74 -4.77 -7.80
N ALA A 22 -20.79 -3.82 -6.86
CA ALA A 22 -19.60 -3.09 -6.41
C ALA A 22 -18.59 -3.99 -5.71
N LYS A 23 -19.05 -4.95 -4.90
CA LYS A 23 -18.20 -5.89 -4.15
C LYS A 23 -17.49 -6.89 -5.05
N ASN A 24 -18.25 -7.48 -5.99
CA ASN A 24 -17.72 -8.55 -6.84
C ASN A 24 -17.05 -8.04 -8.11
N THR A 25 -17.18 -6.74 -8.42
CA THR A 25 -16.67 -6.12 -9.66
C THR A 25 -17.15 -6.87 -10.92
N ARG A 26 -18.38 -7.37 -10.90
CA ARG A 26 -19.02 -8.11 -12.00
C ARG A 26 -20.42 -7.57 -12.26
N SER A 27 -20.79 -7.56 -13.51
CA SER A 27 -22.14 -7.18 -13.94
C SER A 27 -23.17 -8.17 -13.36
N LEU A 28 -24.33 -7.64 -12.97
CA LEU A 28 -25.44 -8.42 -12.43
C LEU A 28 -26.72 -7.99 -13.15
N SER A 29 -27.40 -8.99 -13.73
CA SER A 29 -28.70 -8.82 -14.38
C SER A 29 -29.76 -9.61 -13.62
N SER A 30 -30.93 -9.02 -13.45
CA SER A 30 -32.14 -9.69 -12.89
C SER A 30 -33.36 -9.23 -13.64
N ALA A 31 -34.13 -10.19 -14.15
CA ALA A 31 -35.39 -9.90 -14.84
C ALA A 31 -36.46 -9.35 -13.90
N ASP A 32 -36.42 -9.75 -12.62
CA ASP A 32 -37.26 -9.25 -11.56
C ASP A 32 -36.42 -9.06 -10.29
N ALA A 33 -36.02 -7.83 -10.03
CA ALA A 33 -35.13 -7.47 -8.93
C ALA A 33 -35.70 -7.86 -7.56
N ALA A 34 -37.02 -7.72 -7.37
CA ALA A 34 -37.68 -8.02 -6.11
C ALA A 34 -37.60 -9.52 -5.73
N LYS A 35 -37.45 -10.40 -6.72
CA LYS A 35 -37.29 -11.85 -6.50
C LYS A 35 -35.84 -12.28 -6.29
N HIS A 36 -34.88 -11.38 -6.46
CA HIS A 36 -33.48 -11.72 -6.32
C HIS A 36 -33.07 -11.89 -4.84
N PRO A 37 -32.36 -12.96 -4.45
CA PRO A 37 -32.05 -13.27 -3.04
C PRO A 37 -31.29 -12.15 -2.29
N LYS A 38 -30.60 -11.28 -3.01
CA LYS A 38 -29.85 -10.14 -2.46
C LYS A 38 -30.57 -8.82 -2.62
N PHE A 39 -31.81 -8.83 -2.97
CA PHE A 39 -32.59 -7.60 -3.04
C PHE A 39 -32.75 -6.99 -1.65
N ALA A 40 -32.41 -5.73 -1.51
CA ALA A 40 -32.59 -4.97 -0.27
C ALA A 40 -33.47 -3.76 -0.58
N TYR A 41 -34.70 -3.84 -0.13
CA TYR A 41 -35.69 -2.77 -0.34
C TYR A 41 -35.30 -1.51 0.44
N LYS A 42 -35.30 -0.36 -0.24
CA LYS A 42 -35.14 0.96 0.37
C LYS A 42 -36.17 1.92 -0.18
N ALA A 43 -37.16 2.23 0.67
CA ALA A 43 -38.33 3.10 0.30
C ALA A 43 -37.90 4.46 -0.25
N GLU A 44 -36.72 4.98 0.20
CA GLU A 44 -36.18 6.28 -0.17
C GLU A 44 -35.70 6.35 -1.63
N LEU A 45 -35.48 5.20 -2.29
CA LEU A 45 -35.06 5.14 -3.68
C LEU A 45 -36.21 5.14 -4.69
N GLY A 46 -37.45 4.90 -4.24
CA GLY A 46 -38.60 4.83 -5.11
C GLY A 46 -38.50 3.70 -6.14
N GLU A 47 -37.81 2.61 -5.81
CA GLU A 47 -37.50 1.48 -6.72
C GLU A 47 -38.73 0.54 -6.90
N ASP A 48 -39.82 0.73 -6.17
CA ASP A 48 -41.04 -0.11 -6.24
C ASP A 48 -41.65 -0.22 -7.65
N ALA A 49 -41.40 0.79 -8.47
CA ALA A 49 -41.92 0.84 -9.82
C ALA A 49 -41.06 0.07 -10.85
N TYR A 50 -39.89 -0.48 -10.44
CA TYR A 50 -38.94 -1.10 -11.35
C TYR A 50 -38.75 -2.56 -11.04
N HIS A 51 -38.99 -3.41 -12.05
CA HIS A 51 -38.83 -4.87 -11.92
C HIS A 51 -37.46 -5.33 -12.45
N ALA A 52 -37.09 -4.94 -13.67
CA ALA A 52 -35.82 -5.39 -14.23
C ALA A 52 -34.65 -4.52 -13.78
N PHE A 53 -33.55 -5.16 -13.48
CA PHE A 53 -32.29 -4.54 -13.03
C PHE A 53 -31.11 -5.05 -13.84
N LEU A 54 -30.29 -4.13 -14.31
CA LEU A 54 -28.95 -4.41 -14.84
C LEU A 54 -27.96 -3.43 -14.21
N GLY A 55 -27.03 -3.95 -13.44
CA GLY A 55 -25.95 -3.18 -12.83
C GLY A 55 -24.59 -3.58 -13.38
N VAL A 56 -23.78 -2.60 -13.77
CA VAL A 56 -22.43 -2.80 -14.30
C VAL A 56 -21.45 -1.98 -13.50
N PRO A 57 -20.32 -2.56 -13.06
CA PRO A 57 -19.36 -1.82 -12.27
C PRO A 57 -18.57 -0.82 -13.14
N LEU A 58 -18.41 0.40 -12.65
CA LEU A 58 -17.42 1.35 -13.16
C LEU A 58 -16.07 0.98 -12.55
N ILE A 59 -15.23 0.30 -13.32
CA ILE A 59 -13.96 -0.23 -12.82
C ILE A 59 -12.82 0.71 -13.18
N ARG A 60 -12.01 1.05 -12.19
CA ARG A 60 -10.74 1.76 -12.38
C ARG A 60 -9.69 1.22 -11.43
N TRP A 61 -8.49 0.95 -11.95
CA TRP A 61 -7.40 0.34 -11.18
C TRP A 61 -7.83 -0.91 -10.39
N ASN A 62 -8.54 -1.80 -11.08
CA ASN A 62 -9.06 -3.07 -10.53
C ASN A 62 -10.04 -2.93 -9.36
N ARG A 63 -10.71 -1.76 -9.22
CA ARG A 63 -11.70 -1.48 -8.17
C ARG A 63 -12.94 -0.84 -8.76
N ALA A 64 -14.09 -1.17 -8.20
CA ALA A 64 -15.32 -0.46 -8.52
C ALA A 64 -15.27 0.95 -7.89
N ILE A 65 -15.33 1.98 -8.75
CA ILE A 65 -15.48 3.39 -8.35
C ILE A 65 -16.93 3.83 -8.32
N GLY A 66 -17.82 3.04 -8.89
CA GLY A 66 -19.26 3.25 -8.96
C GLY A 66 -19.94 2.05 -9.61
N VAL A 67 -21.26 2.14 -9.73
CA VAL A 67 -22.09 1.17 -10.45
C VAL A 67 -23.03 1.93 -11.37
N LEU A 68 -23.01 1.59 -12.65
CA LEU A 68 -23.96 2.08 -13.62
C LEU A 68 -25.17 1.15 -13.59
N VAL A 69 -26.37 1.70 -13.36
CA VAL A 69 -27.61 0.93 -13.22
C VAL A 69 -28.60 1.33 -14.29
N VAL A 70 -29.20 0.33 -14.92
CA VAL A 70 -30.35 0.48 -15.81
C VAL A 70 -31.48 -0.36 -15.26
N GLN A 71 -32.67 0.24 -15.18
CA GLN A 71 -33.89 -0.40 -14.65
C GLN A 71 -35.04 -0.23 -15.64
N LYS A 72 -35.91 -1.24 -15.72
CA LYS A 72 -37.18 -1.18 -16.47
C LYS A 72 -38.35 -1.43 -15.52
N LYS A 73 -39.48 -0.77 -15.80
CA LYS A 73 -40.73 -0.97 -15.04
C LYS A 73 -41.36 -2.34 -15.30
N GLU A 74 -41.07 -2.91 -16.45
CA GLU A 74 -41.54 -4.22 -16.86
C GLU A 74 -40.50 -5.28 -16.52
N VAL A 75 -40.95 -6.51 -16.28
CA VAL A 75 -40.10 -7.68 -16.18
C VAL A 75 -39.40 -7.87 -17.52
N HIS A 76 -38.07 -7.80 -17.53
CA HIS A 76 -37.28 -7.88 -18.74
C HIS A 76 -35.97 -8.62 -18.48
N GLU A 77 -35.70 -9.62 -19.29
CA GLU A 77 -34.43 -10.33 -19.27
C GLU A 77 -33.48 -9.61 -20.25
N TYR A 78 -32.39 -9.05 -19.69
CA TYR A 78 -31.38 -8.36 -20.50
C TYR A 78 -30.56 -9.37 -21.28
N SER A 79 -30.51 -9.18 -22.59
CA SER A 79 -29.68 -9.97 -23.49
C SER A 79 -28.17 -9.74 -23.24
N GLN A 80 -27.35 -10.70 -23.64
CA GLN A 80 -25.89 -10.57 -23.54
C GLN A 80 -25.39 -9.32 -24.26
N THR A 81 -25.98 -8.95 -25.41
CA THR A 81 -25.63 -7.74 -26.14
C THR A 81 -25.94 -6.46 -25.38
N GLU A 82 -27.08 -6.38 -24.66
CA GLU A 82 -27.42 -5.22 -23.83
C GLU A 82 -26.42 -5.08 -22.67
N ILE A 83 -26.00 -6.20 -22.07
CA ILE A 83 -25.00 -6.22 -20.99
C ILE A 83 -23.65 -5.68 -21.53
N GLU A 84 -23.16 -6.20 -22.65
CA GLU A 84 -21.89 -5.79 -23.27
C GLU A 84 -21.87 -4.32 -23.69
N ILE A 85 -22.99 -3.81 -24.20
CA ILE A 85 -23.12 -2.39 -24.51
C ILE A 85 -23.00 -1.56 -23.24
N LEU A 86 -23.69 -1.94 -22.15
CA LEU A 86 -23.62 -1.19 -20.91
C LEU A 86 -22.23 -1.28 -20.25
N GLU A 87 -21.56 -2.43 -20.34
CA GLU A 87 -20.16 -2.59 -19.92
C GLU A 87 -19.22 -1.67 -20.68
N THR A 88 -19.41 -1.54 -22.00
CA THR A 88 -18.62 -0.62 -22.83
C THR A 88 -18.86 0.83 -22.39
N VAL A 89 -20.09 1.23 -22.16
CA VAL A 89 -20.45 2.55 -21.64
C VAL A 89 -19.82 2.78 -20.27
N ALA A 90 -19.88 1.79 -19.38
CA ALA A 90 -19.28 1.86 -18.06
C ALA A 90 -17.75 2.04 -18.11
N MET A 91 -17.09 1.36 -19.06
CA MET A 91 -15.65 1.50 -19.30
C MET A 91 -15.29 2.93 -19.74
N VAL A 92 -16.03 3.51 -20.69
CA VAL A 92 -15.83 4.90 -21.14
C VAL A 92 -16.06 5.88 -20.00
N LEU A 93 -17.18 5.74 -19.26
CA LEU A 93 -17.50 6.60 -18.11
C LEU A 93 -16.44 6.52 -17.02
N SER A 94 -15.91 5.32 -16.73
CA SER A 94 -14.85 5.17 -15.74
C SER A 94 -13.57 5.91 -16.11
N GLY A 95 -13.33 6.15 -17.41
CA GLY A 95 -12.24 6.97 -17.93
C GLY A 95 -12.50 8.49 -17.81
N VAL A 96 -13.76 8.89 -17.99
CA VAL A 96 -14.21 10.31 -17.95
C VAL A 96 -14.33 10.82 -16.53
N PHE A 97 -14.76 9.98 -15.56
CA PHE A 97 -14.76 10.35 -14.14
C PHE A 97 -13.31 10.65 -13.68
N SER A 98 -12.88 11.85 -14.03
CA SER A 98 -11.56 12.37 -13.73
C SER A 98 -11.47 12.81 -12.26
N SER A 99 -10.25 13.07 -11.82
CA SER A 99 -9.87 13.43 -10.46
C SER A 99 -10.65 14.60 -9.82
N GLU A 100 -11.36 15.42 -10.57
CA GLU A 100 -12.10 16.58 -10.05
C GLU A 100 -13.45 16.21 -9.41
N GLU A 101 -14.25 15.34 -10.03
CA GLU A 101 -15.54 14.92 -9.47
C GLU A 101 -15.36 14.01 -8.26
N VAL A 102 -14.36 13.12 -8.33
CA VAL A 102 -13.93 12.33 -7.16
C VAL A 102 -13.38 13.23 -6.05
N SER A 103 -12.72 14.34 -6.40
CA SER A 103 -12.28 15.35 -5.43
C SER A 103 -13.45 16.08 -4.76
N ASN A 104 -14.53 16.36 -5.48
CA ASN A 104 -15.73 16.98 -4.92
C ASN A 104 -16.54 16.01 -4.05
N TYR A 105 -16.69 14.77 -4.46
CA TYR A 105 -17.28 13.71 -3.65
C TYR A 105 -16.47 13.47 -2.36
N LYS A 106 -15.15 13.55 -2.45
CA LYS A 106 -14.21 13.48 -1.33
C LYS A 106 -14.41 14.62 -0.33
N LYS A 107 -14.64 15.85 -0.79
CA LYS A 107 -14.95 17.00 0.08
C LYS A 107 -16.23 16.79 0.88
N THR A 108 -17.23 16.16 0.29
CA THR A 108 -18.51 15.86 0.93
C THR A 108 -18.35 14.76 1.98
N LEU A 109 -17.64 13.65 1.66
CA LEU A 109 -17.35 12.58 2.62
C LEU A 109 -16.47 13.04 3.79
N ILE A 110 -15.51 13.92 3.54
CA ILE A 110 -14.66 14.53 4.57
C ILE A 110 -15.50 15.38 5.51
N LYS A 111 -16.44 16.14 4.98
CA LYS A 111 -17.35 17.01 5.75
C LYS A 111 -18.32 16.19 6.62
N GLU A 112 -18.86 15.10 6.08
CA GLU A 112 -19.81 14.22 6.79
C GLU A 112 -19.12 13.37 7.89
N ARG A 113 -17.84 13.04 7.75
CA ARG A 113 -17.07 12.29 8.76
C ARG A 113 -16.39 13.15 9.80
N GLY A 114 -16.62 14.48 9.82
CA GLY A 114 -16.01 15.42 10.76
C GLY A 114 -14.49 15.58 10.57
N LEU A 115 -13.96 15.15 9.42
CA LEU A 115 -12.57 15.34 9.07
C LEU A 115 -12.37 16.79 8.64
N THR A 116 -11.88 17.62 9.53
CA THR A 116 -11.45 18.98 9.19
C THR A 116 -10.25 18.87 8.24
N ALA A 117 -10.43 19.33 7.01
CA ALA A 117 -9.35 19.50 6.05
C ALA A 117 -8.37 20.56 6.57
N ARG A 118 -7.41 20.14 7.40
CA ARG A 118 -6.52 21.08 8.07
C ARG A 118 -5.45 21.64 7.16
N GLU A 119 -4.90 20.91 6.21
CA GLU A 119 -3.91 21.48 5.29
C GLU A 119 -3.75 20.68 4.01
N ARG A 120 -3.56 21.38 2.88
CA ARG A 120 -3.11 20.73 1.63
C ARG A 120 -1.59 20.75 1.59
N ILE A 121 -1.01 19.60 1.78
CA ILE A 121 0.43 19.43 1.63
C ILE A 121 0.72 18.99 0.20
N LYS A 122 1.67 19.67 -0.46
CA LYS A 122 2.08 19.34 -1.83
C LYS A 122 3.33 18.49 -1.79
N GLY A 123 3.35 17.43 -2.60
CA GLY A 123 4.50 16.56 -2.77
C GLY A 123 4.63 16.07 -4.21
N ILE A 124 5.63 15.21 -4.46
CA ILE A 124 5.83 14.57 -5.76
C ILE A 124 5.07 13.24 -5.79
N SER A 125 4.24 13.04 -6.81
CA SER A 125 3.51 11.77 -6.96
C SER A 125 4.48 10.63 -7.27
N LEU A 126 4.49 9.60 -6.43
CA LEU A 126 5.18 8.33 -6.66
C LEU A 126 4.33 7.39 -7.49
N SER A 127 3.06 7.26 -7.13
CA SER A 127 2.06 6.45 -7.81
C SER A 127 0.74 7.21 -7.82
N LYS A 128 0.06 7.22 -8.96
CA LYS A 128 -1.20 7.94 -9.14
C LYS A 128 -2.33 7.25 -8.36
N GLY A 129 -3.22 8.05 -7.80
CA GLY A 129 -4.40 7.56 -7.10
C GLY A 129 -4.75 8.43 -5.90
N TYR A 130 -5.67 7.93 -5.11
CA TYR A 130 -6.05 8.51 -3.82
C TYR A 130 -6.31 7.35 -2.85
N GLY A 131 -6.03 7.59 -1.59
CA GLY A 131 -6.27 6.63 -0.52
C GLY A 131 -6.79 7.36 0.70
N LEU A 132 -7.67 6.70 1.44
CA LEU A 132 -8.18 7.15 2.72
C LEU A 132 -7.94 6.05 3.73
N GLY A 133 -7.38 6.40 4.88
CA GLY A 133 -7.13 5.42 5.93
C GLY A 133 -6.51 6.05 7.16
N GLN A 134 -6.26 5.22 8.16
CA GLN A 134 -5.55 5.65 9.34
C GLN A 134 -4.05 5.66 9.11
N ALA A 135 -3.39 6.72 9.55
CA ALA A 135 -1.95 6.84 9.49
C ALA A 135 -1.26 5.78 10.35
N ILE A 136 -0.26 5.14 9.78
CA ILE A 136 0.71 4.33 10.52
C ILE A 136 2.08 4.92 10.26
N ILE A 137 2.75 5.32 11.33
CA ILE A 137 4.09 5.84 11.26
C ILE A 137 5.08 4.66 11.19
N HIS A 138 5.71 4.50 10.02
CA HIS A 138 6.82 3.60 9.85
C HIS A 138 8.09 4.30 10.33
N ARG A 139 8.61 3.88 11.48
CA ARG A 139 9.84 4.44 12.05
C ARG A 139 10.99 3.52 11.77
N ARG A 140 12.00 4.03 11.08
CA ARG A 140 13.32 3.43 11.13
C ARG A 140 13.92 3.68 12.51
N ARG A 141 14.47 2.66 13.11
CA ARG A 141 15.13 2.83 14.40
C ARG A 141 16.40 3.63 14.22
N GLN A 142 16.59 4.64 15.07
CA GLN A 142 17.81 5.44 15.12
C GLN A 142 18.73 4.94 16.21
N ALA A 143 20.04 5.07 15.90
CA ALA A 143 21.17 5.12 16.79
C ALA A 143 21.51 3.84 17.59
N VAL A 144 22.64 3.33 17.23
CA VAL A 144 23.43 2.40 18.06
C VAL A 144 23.68 3.04 19.42
N SER A 145 23.07 2.54 20.47
CA SER A 145 23.20 3.09 21.81
C SER A 145 24.51 2.65 22.50
N LYS A 146 25.02 1.48 22.17
CA LYS A 146 26.27 0.91 22.66
C LYS A 146 27.16 0.55 21.47
N ILE A 147 28.40 1.01 21.48
CA ILE A 147 29.35 0.78 20.39
C ILE A 147 30.21 -0.46 20.67
N PHE A 148 30.62 -0.67 21.91
CA PHE A 148 31.53 -1.76 22.29
C PHE A 148 30.79 -2.93 22.94
N ALA A 149 31.14 -4.14 22.52
CA ALA A 149 30.62 -5.37 23.04
C ALA A 149 31.24 -5.71 24.41
N GLU A 150 30.42 -6.09 25.36
CA GLU A 150 30.88 -6.67 26.64
C GLU A 150 31.28 -8.14 26.47
N ASP A 151 30.60 -8.86 25.57
CA ASP A 151 30.81 -10.27 25.27
C ASP A 151 30.66 -10.51 23.76
N LYS A 152 31.78 -10.76 23.08
CA LYS A 152 31.85 -10.93 21.64
C LYS A 152 31.10 -12.18 21.16
N GLU A 153 31.11 -13.25 21.94
CA GLU A 153 30.46 -14.51 21.55
C GLU A 153 28.93 -14.35 21.56
N LYS A 154 28.40 -13.65 22.56
CA LYS A 154 26.97 -13.33 22.61
C LYS A 154 26.55 -12.42 21.45
N GLU A 155 27.35 -11.44 21.11
CA GLU A 155 27.07 -10.54 19.98
C GLU A 155 27.09 -11.29 18.65
N LEU A 156 28.01 -12.23 18.46
CA LEU A 156 28.03 -13.10 17.28
C LEU A 156 26.80 -13.99 17.21
N GLN A 157 26.35 -14.58 18.32
CA GLN A 157 25.15 -15.39 18.37
C GLN A 157 23.89 -14.56 18.09
N ARG A 158 23.81 -13.33 18.59
CA ARG A 158 22.74 -12.38 18.28
C ARG A 158 22.73 -12.06 16.79
N LEU A 159 23.89 -11.73 16.22
CA LEU A 159 24.03 -11.43 14.79
C LEU A 159 23.57 -12.61 13.93
N GLU A 160 24.05 -13.83 14.22
CA GLU A 160 23.68 -15.02 13.48
C GLU A 160 22.19 -15.30 13.53
N THR A 161 21.60 -15.17 14.71
CA THR A 161 20.16 -15.39 14.93
C THR A 161 19.34 -14.37 14.17
N ALA A 162 19.66 -13.08 14.28
CA ALA A 162 18.99 -11.99 13.59
C ALA A 162 19.10 -12.11 12.07
N HIS A 163 20.29 -12.41 11.56
CA HIS A 163 20.53 -12.59 10.13
C HIS A 163 19.75 -13.79 9.56
N ARG A 164 19.71 -14.92 10.28
CA ARG A 164 18.95 -16.09 9.88
C ARG A 164 17.44 -15.82 9.87
N GLN A 165 16.92 -15.16 10.91
CA GLN A 165 15.51 -14.78 10.99
C GLN A 165 15.12 -13.79 9.87
N MET A 166 15.93 -12.77 9.64
CA MET A 166 15.72 -11.81 8.55
C MET A 166 15.63 -12.49 7.19
N ASN A 167 16.56 -13.41 6.89
CA ASN A 167 16.57 -14.11 5.61
C ASN A 167 15.37 -15.06 5.45
N ALA A 168 14.97 -15.77 6.52
CA ALA A 168 13.82 -16.66 6.50
C ALA A 168 12.51 -15.88 6.24
N ASP A 169 12.32 -14.78 6.94
CA ASP A 169 11.15 -13.92 6.76
C ASP A 169 11.11 -13.28 5.37
N LEU A 170 12.25 -12.84 4.87
CA LEU A 170 12.35 -12.29 3.51
C LEU A 170 11.98 -13.34 2.46
N ASP A 171 12.48 -14.57 2.60
CA ASP A 171 12.14 -15.68 1.70
C ASP A 171 10.64 -16.01 1.75
N GLU A 172 10.04 -16.04 2.93
CA GLU A 172 8.61 -16.29 3.10
C GLU A 172 7.77 -15.21 2.41
N LYS A 173 8.08 -13.94 2.63
CA LYS A 173 7.36 -12.81 2.05
C LYS A 173 7.49 -12.75 0.54
N LEU A 174 8.68 -12.96 0.00
CA LEU A 174 8.91 -12.99 -1.45
C LEU A 174 8.16 -14.14 -2.11
N ASN A 175 8.11 -15.32 -1.47
CA ASN A 175 7.38 -16.47 -1.99
C ASN A 175 5.85 -16.30 -1.87
N ALA A 176 5.37 -15.63 -0.82
CA ALA A 176 3.94 -15.37 -0.61
C ALA A 176 3.40 -14.29 -1.56
N THR A 177 4.25 -13.36 -1.97
CA THR A 177 3.85 -12.27 -2.85
C THR A 177 3.78 -12.79 -4.28
N LYS A 178 2.57 -13.08 -4.77
CA LYS A 178 2.29 -13.44 -6.17
C LYS A 178 2.42 -12.20 -7.08
N LEU A 179 3.54 -11.51 -6.99
CA LEU A 179 3.91 -10.46 -7.93
C LEU A 179 4.28 -11.18 -9.23
N GLY A 180 3.53 -10.89 -10.29
CA GLY A 180 3.80 -11.45 -11.63
C GLY A 180 5.18 -11.04 -12.15
N ILE A 181 5.51 -11.39 -13.38
CA ILE A 181 6.77 -11.01 -14.05
C ILE A 181 6.82 -9.47 -14.20
N GLY A 182 7.91 -8.82 -13.78
CA GLY A 182 8.11 -7.38 -13.94
C GLY A 182 9.30 -6.81 -13.15
N GLU A 183 9.67 -5.56 -13.38
CA GLU A 183 10.81 -4.86 -12.77
C GLU A 183 10.85 -4.94 -11.23
N HIS A 184 9.68 -5.03 -10.60
CA HIS A 184 9.58 -5.15 -9.16
C HIS A 184 10.08 -6.49 -8.61
N VAL A 185 10.04 -7.57 -9.41
CA VAL A 185 10.59 -8.89 -9.03
C VAL A 185 12.10 -8.83 -9.04
N ASP A 186 12.70 -8.22 -10.07
CA ASP A 186 14.14 -8.05 -10.18
C ASP A 186 14.72 -7.23 -9.03
N ILE A 187 13.97 -6.22 -8.57
CA ILE A 187 14.34 -5.40 -7.41
C ILE A 187 14.36 -6.24 -6.13
N LEU A 188 13.34 -7.05 -5.90
CA LEU A 188 13.23 -7.87 -4.71
C LEU A 188 14.23 -9.03 -4.71
N ASP A 189 14.51 -9.61 -5.87
CA ASP A 189 15.56 -10.62 -6.02
C ASP A 189 16.96 -10.04 -5.78
N ALA A 190 17.22 -8.83 -6.25
CA ALA A 190 18.46 -8.12 -5.93
C ALA A 190 18.59 -7.85 -4.43
N TYR A 191 17.52 -7.43 -3.77
CA TYR A 191 17.48 -7.21 -2.33
C TYR A 191 17.79 -8.51 -1.57
N ARG A 192 17.18 -9.62 -1.98
CA ARG A 192 17.45 -10.96 -1.44
C ARG A 192 18.90 -11.39 -1.62
N MET A 193 19.49 -11.07 -2.77
CA MET A 193 20.91 -11.38 -3.06
C MET A 193 21.82 -10.63 -2.09
N PHE A 194 21.57 -9.34 -1.83
CA PHE A 194 22.34 -8.56 -0.85
C PHE A 194 22.16 -9.09 0.57
N ALA A 195 20.94 -9.42 0.98
CA ALA A 195 20.69 -9.95 2.31
C ALA A 195 21.43 -11.28 2.58
N LYS A 196 21.66 -12.08 1.54
CA LYS A 196 22.36 -13.38 1.60
C LYS A 196 23.85 -13.31 1.24
N ASP A 197 24.41 -12.11 0.99
CA ASP A 197 25.80 -11.96 0.60
C ASP A 197 26.75 -12.35 1.74
N LYS A 198 27.53 -13.39 1.48
CA LYS A 198 28.49 -13.94 2.46
C LYS A 198 29.63 -12.98 2.77
N GLY A 199 30.03 -12.16 1.81
CA GLY A 199 31.13 -11.20 1.98
C GLY A 199 30.73 -10.07 2.93
N TRP A 200 29.50 -9.56 2.75
CA TRP A 200 28.94 -8.55 3.63
C TRP A 200 28.74 -9.09 5.06
N TYR A 201 28.12 -10.27 5.21
CA TYR A 201 27.95 -10.91 6.50
C TYR A 201 29.28 -11.15 7.22
N LYS A 202 30.29 -11.69 6.49
CA LYS A 202 31.65 -11.91 7.04
C LYS A 202 32.25 -10.61 7.57
N LYS A 203 32.09 -9.52 6.83
CA LYS A 203 32.63 -8.22 7.24
C LYS A 203 31.97 -7.72 8.53
N ILE A 204 30.64 -7.92 8.70
CA ILE A 204 29.95 -7.61 9.96
C ILE A 204 30.52 -8.47 11.09
N ALA A 205 30.64 -9.77 10.88
CA ALA A 205 31.20 -10.69 11.88
C ALA A 205 32.65 -10.34 12.29
N ASP A 206 33.50 -9.93 11.34
CA ASP A 206 34.85 -9.48 11.60
C ASP A 206 34.85 -8.21 12.47
N ASN A 207 33.92 -7.29 12.23
CA ASN A 207 33.74 -6.09 13.05
C ASN A 207 33.28 -6.43 14.49
N VAL A 208 32.38 -7.41 14.67
CA VAL A 208 32.00 -7.90 16.01
C VAL A 208 33.21 -8.52 16.71
N ASN A 209 34.02 -9.33 16.01
CA ASN A 209 35.24 -9.90 16.55
C ASN A 209 36.26 -8.85 16.96
N SER A 210 36.25 -7.66 16.33
CA SER A 210 37.10 -6.52 16.73
C SER A 210 36.62 -5.84 18.02
N GLY A 211 35.45 -6.20 18.56
CA GLY A 211 34.93 -5.72 19.84
C GLY A 211 33.74 -4.77 19.72
N LEU A 212 33.12 -4.65 18.54
CA LEU A 212 31.90 -3.87 18.35
C LEU A 212 30.67 -4.70 18.73
N THR A 213 29.59 -4.02 19.17
CA THR A 213 28.25 -4.64 19.24
C THR A 213 27.76 -5.02 17.85
N ALA A 214 26.81 -5.94 17.74
CA ALA A 214 26.27 -6.37 16.45
C ALA A 214 25.69 -5.19 15.65
N GLU A 215 24.97 -4.27 16.30
CA GLU A 215 24.42 -3.07 15.68
C GLU A 215 25.51 -2.13 15.15
N ALA A 216 26.55 -1.87 15.96
CA ALA A 216 27.68 -1.03 15.55
C ALA A 216 28.48 -1.67 14.41
N ALA A 217 28.61 -3.00 14.43
CA ALA A 217 29.29 -3.76 13.39
C ALA A 217 28.57 -3.70 12.04
N VAL A 218 27.22 -3.75 12.04
CA VAL A 218 26.39 -3.56 10.83
C VAL A 218 26.59 -2.16 10.26
N GLU A 219 26.50 -1.13 11.11
CA GLU A 219 26.68 0.26 10.66
C GLU A 219 28.08 0.48 10.08
N ARG A 220 29.11 -0.01 10.76
CA ARG A 220 30.49 0.08 10.28
C ARG A 220 30.72 -0.63 8.95
N ALA A 221 30.14 -1.81 8.78
CA ALA A 221 30.23 -2.55 7.52
C ALA A 221 29.54 -1.81 6.37
N TYR A 222 28.39 -1.17 6.65
CA TYR A 222 27.70 -0.31 5.70
C TYR A 222 28.55 0.92 5.33
N GLU A 223 29.06 1.68 6.32
CA GLU A 223 29.88 2.87 6.09
C GLU A 223 31.12 2.55 5.24
N ASP A 224 31.79 1.45 5.54
CA ASP A 224 32.95 1.02 4.78
C ASP A 224 32.62 0.71 3.32
N MET A 225 31.45 0.11 3.05
CA MET A 225 30.99 -0.18 1.69
C MET A 225 30.55 1.10 0.99
N TRP A 226 29.83 1.98 1.69
CA TRP A 226 29.46 3.30 1.21
C TRP A 226 30.70 4.10 0.77
N ASN A 227 31.71 4.20 1.63
CA ASN A 227 32.95 4.96 1.34
C ASN A 227 33.70 4.42 0.11
N ARG A 228 33.68 3.11 -0.10
CA ARG A 228 34.34 2.49 -1.27
C ARG A 228 33.55 2.75 -2.56
N LEU A 229 32.24 2.61 -2.54
CA LEU A 229 31.40 2.67 -3.74
C LEU A 229 30.97 4.09 -4.09
N SER A 230 30.82 4.99 -3.12
CA SER A 230 30.50 6.40 -3.39
C SER A 230 31.60 7.15 -4.12
N ALA A 231 32.87 6.69 -4.00
CA ALA A 231 33.99 7.22 -4.74
C ALA A 231 33.96 6.84 -6.25
N THR A 232 33.17 5.88 -6.63
CA THR A 232 32.99 5.49 -8.03
C THR A 232 31.99 6.43 -8.76
N ASN A 233 32.26 6.74 -10.02
CA ASN A 233 31.35 7.54 -10.86
C ASN A 233 30.19 6.72 -11.47
N ASP A 234 30.03 5.46 -11.09
CA ASP A 234 29.01 4.56 -11.60
C ASP A 234 27.67 4.80 -10.91
N GLN A 235 26.69 5.29 -11.67
CA GLN A 235 25.34 5.58 -11.20
C GLN A 235 24.62 4.30 -10.72
N TYR A 236 24.84 3.17 -11.40
CA TYR A 236 24.26 1.89 -11.03
C TYR A 236 24.72 1.41 -9.66
N LEU A 237 26.02 1.56 -9.36
CA LEU A 237 26.56 1.21 -8.04
C LEU A 237 26.02 2.12 -6.93
N LYS A 238 25.79 3.41 -7.22
CA LYS A 238 25.18 4.34 -6.24
C LYS A 238 23.73 3.96 -5.90
N GLU A 239 22.95 3.53 -6.88
CA GLU A 239 21.58 3.04 -6.64
C GLU A 239 21.59 1.78 -5.77
N ARG A 240 22.54 0.88 -5.98
CA ARG A 240 22.71 -0.32 -5.16
C ARG A 240 23.10 -0.04 -3.71
N LEU A 241 23.75 1.10 -3.43
CA LEU A 241 24.06 1.51 -2.06
C LEU A 241 22.81 1.81 -1.23
N HIS A 242 21.74 2.33 -1.87
CA HIS A 242 20.47 2.53 -1.17
C HIS A 242 19.82 1.19 -0.77
N ASP A 243 19.90 0.19 -1.64
CA ASP A 243 19.41 -1.16 -1.33
C ASP A 243 20.16 -1.79 -0.17
N LEU A 244 21.48 -1.61 -0.14
CA LEU A 244 22.30 -2.09 0.96
C LEU A 244 21.97 -1.40 2.29
N ARG A 245 21.64 -0.08 2.26
CA ARG A 245 21.17 0.62 3.46
C ARG A 245 19.89 0.00 4.00
N ASP A 246 18.95 -0.28 3.11
CA ASP A 246 17.68 -0.89 3.51
C ASP A 246 17.88 -2.28 4.12
N VAL A 247 18.81 -3.11 3.57
CA VAL A 247 19.15 -4.41 4.15
C VAL A 247 19.84 -4.24 5.52
N ALA A 248 20.74 -3.26 5.67
CA ALA A 248 21.40 -2.99 6.94
C ALA A 248 20.40 -2.55 8.03
N ASP A 249 19.51 -1.61 7.69
CA ASP A 249 18.45 -1.14 8.60
C ASP A 249 17.53 -2.28 9.02
N ARG A 250 17.16 -3.17 8.07
CA ARG A 250 16.35 -4.34 8.37
C ARG A 250 17.05 -5.29 9.34
N LEU A 251 18.33 -5.59 9.13
CA LEU A 251 19.11 -6.41 10.05
C LEU A 251 19.20 -5.78 11.45
N GLN A 252 19.35 -4.46 11.55
CA GLN A 252 19.34 -3.75 12.82
C GLN A 252 17.97 -3.88 13.54
N ASN A 253 16.85 -3.85 12.81
CA ASN A 253 15.53 -4.08 13.37
C ASN A 253 15.38 -5.49 13.99
N TYR A 254 15.96 -6.51 13.34
CA TYR A 254 15.98 -7.87 13.91
C TYR A 254 16.88 -7.98 15.16
N LEU A 255 18.06 -7.31 15.16
CA LEU A 255 18.96 -7.28 16.30
C LEU A 255 18.31 -6.64 17.52
N SER A 256 17.50 -5.61 17.32
CA SER A 256 16.84 -4.87 18.40
C SER A 256 15.60 -5.59 18.97
N GLY A 257 15.09 -6.62 18.30
CA GLY A 257 13.85 -7.31 18.69
C GLY A 257 12.57 -6.50 18.46
N ASP A 258 12.66 -5.32 17.83
CA ASP A 258 11.50 -4.46 17.55
C ASP A 258 10.87 -4.73 16.17
N TYR A 259 11.26 -5.83 15.57
CA TYR A 259 10.70 -6.26 14.30
C TYR A 259 9.18 -6.48 14.44
N CYS A 260 8.44 -5.76 13.61
CA CYS A 260 6.99 -5.93 13.38
C CYS A 260 6.00 -5.43 14.45
N ARG A 261 6.38 -4.60 15.42
CA ARG A 261 5.37 -4.00 16.32
C ARG A 261 4.40 -3.04 15.61
N ALA A 262 4.82 -2.42 14.51
CA ALA A 262 3.93 -1.52 13.76
C ALA A 262 2.86 -2.29 12.97
N CYS A 263 3.14 -3.53 12.57
CA CYS A 263 2.22 -4.37 11.79
C CYS A 263 1.13 -5.00 12.66
N GLU A 264 1.41 -5.27 13.94
CA GLU A 264 0.48 -5.95 14.87
C GLU A 264 -0.56 -5.01 15.48
N VAL A 265 -0.27 -3.71 15.54
CA VAL A 265 -1.08 -2.74 16.32
C VAL A 265 -2.34 -2.28 15.57
N VAL A 266 -2.46 -2.56 14.26
CA VAL A 266 -3.55 -1.94 13.48
C VAL A 266 -4.64 -2.92 13.12
N ASN A 267 -5.68 -2.96 13.96
CA ASN A 267 -6.97 -3.58 13.67
C ASN A 267 -7.77 -2.84 12.56
N SER A 268 -7.26 -1.74 12.01
CA SER A 268 -7.95 -0.96 10.99
C SER A 268 -7.87 -1.66 9.61
N ARG A 269 -8.98 -1.58 8.87
CA ARG A 269 -9.07 -2.18 7.54
C ARG A 269 -8.31 -1.39 6.47
N ASP A 270 -8.17 -0.07 6.65
CA ASP A 270 -7.62 0.85 5.67
C ASP A 270 -6.53 1.69 6.32
N ILE A 271 -5.30 1.56 5.82
CA ILE A 271 -4.12 2.21 6.40
C ILE A 271 -3.41 3.09 5.36
N VAL A 272 -2.86 4.20 5.82
CA VAL A 272 -1.92 5.04 5.08
C VAL A 272 -0.58 4.97 5.79
N VAL A 273 0.41 4.39 5.13
CA VAL A 273 1.75 4.27 5.70
C VAL A 273 2.50 5.58 5.50
N VAL A 274 3.02 6.13 6.60
CA VAL A 274 3.80 7.38 6.62
C VAL A 274 5.21 7.04 7.06
N ALA A 275 6.19 7.31 6.22
CA ALA A 275 7.59 7.02 6.48
C ALA A 275 8.47 8.23 6.17
N GLN A 276 9.58 8.38 6.87
CA GLN A 276 10.62 9.31 6.47
C GLN A 276 11.32 8.78 5.23
N THR A 277 11.76 7.55 5.29
CA THR A 277 12.29 6.76 4.18
C THR A 277 11.78 5.34 4.32
N MET A 278 11.70 4.59 3.23
CA MET A 278 11.20 3.20 3.24
C MET A 278 11.86 2.40 2.13
N GLY A 279 12.26 1.18 2.44
CA GLY A 279 12.73 0.21 1.47
C GLY A 279 11.60 -0.61 0.85
N PRO A 280 11.87 -1.30 -0.26
CA PRO A 280 10.88 -2.15 -0.92
C PRO A 280 10.43 -3.32 -0.03
N ALA A 281 11.33 -3.91 0.75
CA ALA A 281 11.01 -5.00 1.65
C ALA A 281 10.21 -4.54 2.88
N ASP A 282 10.41 -3.30 3.35
CA ASP A 282 9.64 -2.73 4.46
C ASP A 282 8.15 -2.58 4.10
N LEU A 283 7.86 -2.27 2.82
CA LEU A 283 6.48 -2.20 2.33
C LEU A 283 5.77 -3.57 2.39
N MET A 284 6.52 -4.64 2.20
CA MET A 284 6.00 -6.01 2.26
C MET A 284 5.74 -6.51 3.69
N ASP A 285 6.19 -5.80 4.70
CA ASP A 285 5.88 -6.10 6.10
C ASP A 285 4.41 -5.79 6.44
N TYR A 286 3.75 -5.01 5.60
CA TYR A 286 2.34 -4.65 5.74
C TYR A 286 1.45 -5.53 4.84
N ASP A 287 0.23 -5.81 5.31
CA ASP A 287 -0.79 -6.40 4.45
C ASP A 287 -1.17 -5.39 3.34
N TYR A 288 -0.67 -5.63 2.13
CA TYR A 288 -0.89 -4.75 0.98
C TYR A 288 -2.38 -4.57 0.63
N ASN A 289 -3.25 -5.52 1.01
CA ASN A 289 -4.69 -5.38 0.82
C ASN A 289 -5.30 -4.29 1.72
N LYS A 290 -4.62 -3.93 2.80
CA LYS A 290 -5.04 -2.88 3.73
C LYS A 290 -4.43 -1.53 3.42
N ILE A 291 -3.31 -1.49 2.69
CA ILE A 291 -2.63 -0.23 2.36
C ILE A 291 -3.47 0.54 1.35
N ARG A 292 -3.89 1.75 1.73
CA ARG A 292 -4.62 2.68 0.87
C ARG A 292 -3.76 3.83 0.36
N GLY A 293 -2.62 4.06 0.96
CA GLY A 293 -1.71 5.11 0.54
C GLY A 293 -0.33 5.00 1.18
N LEU A 294 0.64 5.63 0.54
CA LEU A 294 2.03 5.72 0.98
C LEU A 294 2.48 7.18 0.97
N ILE A 295 2.99 7.66 2.09
CA ILE A 295 3.56 9.00 2.24
C ILE A 295 5.01 8.84 2.66
N ILE A 296 5.95 9.37 1.86
CA ILE A 296 7.39 9.32 2.14
C ILE A 296 7.94 10.74 2.19
N GLU A 297 8.55 11.12 3.30
CA GLU A 297 9.13 12.46 3.45
C GLU A 297 10.31 12.65 2.49
N ASP A 298 11.26 11.72 2.51
CA ASP A 298 12.44 11.72 1.64
C ASP A 298 12.30 10.63 0.58
N GLY A 299 11.97 11.03 -0.67
CA GLY A 299 11.77 10.04 -1.72
C GLY A 299 11.76 10.62 -3.13
N THR A 300 12.00 9.76 -4.10
CA THR A 300 11.93 10.09 -5.54
C THR A 300 11.04 9.07 -6.26
N PRO A 301 10.45 9.43 -7.42
CA PRO A 301 9.65 8.51 -8.22
C PRO A 301 10.44 7.29 -8.76
N THR A 302 11.76 7.36 -8.74
CA THR A 302 12.66 6.29 -9.20
C THR A 302 13.11 5.36 -8.08
N MET A 303 12.73 5.63 -6.83
CA MET A 303 13.06 4.72 -5.72
C MET A 303 12.40 3.35 -5.90
N HIS A 304 13.08 2.30 -5.49
CA HIS A 304 12.60 0.92 -5.60
C HIS A 304 11.24 0.71 -4.91
N VAL A 305 11.02 1.31 -3.74
CA VAL A 305 9.70 1.26 -3.07
C VAL A 305 8.59 1.89 -3.91
N ALA A 306 8.89 2.94 -4.70
CA ALA A 306 7.90 3.57 -5.58
C ALA A 306 7.51 2.64 -6.74
N ILE A 307 8.45 1.86 -7.26
CA ILE A 307 8.21 0.86 -8.31
C ILE A 307 7.33 -0.26 -7.76
N VAL A 308 7.65 -0.76 -6.56
CA VAL A 308 6.83 -1.79 -5.88
C VAL A 308 5.44 -1.26 -5.54
N ALA A 309 5.32 -0.03 -5.03
CA ALA A 309 4.03 0.59 -4.74
C ALA A 309 3.16 0.74 -6.01
N LYS A 310 3.77 1.11 -7.15
CA LYS A 310 3.07 1.15 -8.46
C LYS A 310 2.59 -0.23 -8.88
N ALA A 311 3.42 -1.26 -8.77
CA ALA A 311 3.07 -2.64 -9.10
C ALA A 311 1.91 -3.16 -8.26
N LEU A 312 1.85 -2.76 -6.97
CA LEU A 312 0.77 -3.09 -6.04
C LEU A 312 -0.43 -2.13 -6.16
N ASN A 313 -0.42 -1.17 -7.09
CA ASN A 313 -1.46 -0.14 -7.23
C ASN A 313 -1.71 0.67 -5.93
N ILE A 314 -0.67 0.90 -5.14
CA ILE A 314 -0.75 1.72 -3.93
C ILE A 314 -0.46 3.18 -4.31
N PRO A 315 -1.41 4.11 -4.11
CA PRO A 315 -1.17 5.54 -4.31
C PRO A 315 -0.05 6.04 -3.41
N GLY A 316 0.87 6.84 -3.95
CA GLY A 316 2.00 7.31 -3.17
C GLY A 316 2.40 8.74 -3.49
N ILE A 317 2.87 9.45 -2.46
CA ILE A 317 3.39 10.81 -2.56
C ILE A 317 4.68 10.93 -1.74
N ALA A 318 5.63 11.69 -2.25
CA ALA A 318 6.91 11.93 -1.57
C ALA A 318 7.33 13.40 -1.59
N LYS A 319 8.46 13.71 -0.97
CA LYS A 319 9.02 15.05 -0.80
C LYS A 319 8.10 16.03 -0.08
N ILE A 320 7.56 15.58 1.03
CA ILE A 320 6.70 16.37 1.90
C ILE A 320 7.47 16.65 3.19
N LYS A 321 8.20 17.77 3.24
CA LYS A 321 9.02 18.14 4.39
C LYS A 321 8.17 18.31 5.65
N GLY A 322 8.62 17.72 6.75
CA GLY A 322 8.00 17.86 8.08
C GLY A 322 6.79 16.95 8.31
N VAL A 323 6.27 16.29 7.29
CA VAL A 323 5.05 15.48 7.39
C VAL A 323 5.17 14.35 8.43
N PHE A 324 6.36 13.81 8.59
CA PHE A 324 6.63 12.73 9.54
C PHE A 324 6.48 13.17 11.01
N ASN A 325 6.71 14.44 11.30
CA ASN A 325 6.55 15.02 12.63
C ASN A 325 5.12 15.51 12.89
N ASP A 326 4.39 15.91 11.83
CA ASP A 326 3.07 16.50 11.91
C ASP A 326 1.96 15.46 12.01
N ILE A 327 2.17 14.25 11.45
CA ILE A 327 1.22 13.14 11.45
C ILE A 327 1.52 12.19 12.62
N LYS A 328 0.46 11.72 13.27
CA LYS A 328 0.53 10.71 14.33
C LYS A 328 -0.17 9.42 13.90
N THR A 329 0.31 8.30 14.44
CA THR A 329 -0.40 7.02 14.25
C THR A 329 -1.84 7.14 14.76
N GLY A 330 -2.78 6.74 13.90
CA GLY A 330 -4.22 6.84 14.17
C GLY A 330 -4.91 8.04 13.55
N ASP A 331 -4.16 9.04 13.03
CA ASP A 331 -4.75 10.16 12.30
C ASP A 331 -5.46 9.67 11.03
N ASN A 332 -6.57 10.29 10.69
CA ASN A 332 -7.28 9.99 9.44
C ASN A 332 -6.71 10.86 8.31
N LEU A 333 -6.23 10.22 7.28
CA LEU A 333 -5.61 10.81 6.10
C LEU A 333 -6.40 10.51 4.85
#